data_b675f6fbabcaed96de703a79bbf89485
#
_entry.id   b675f6fbabcaed96de703a79bbf89485
#
_cell.length_a   1.000
_cell.length_b   1.000
_cell.length_c   1.000
_cell.angle_alpha   90.00
_cell.angle_beta   90.00
_cell.angle_gamma   90.00
#
_symmetry.space_group_name_H-M   'P 1'
#
loop_
_entity.id
_entity.type
_entity.pdbx_description
1 polymer ?
#
loop_
_entity_poly.entity_id
_entity_poly.type
_entity_poly.pdbx_seq_one_letter_code
_entity_poly.pdbx_strand_id
1 'polypeptide(L)'
;MRLSPYDPLLYLPYVGLAYTHFFSGRFAEVLSATGRALQASPRFSVPAFLRTAALASLERNAEAAASARHLLELQPGFTIASLVESNFTAPARLAMLAEALGRAGVPER
;
A
#
# COMPACT_ATOMS: atom_id res chain seq x y z
N MET A 1 -25.24 -7.12 13.04
CA MET A 1 -24.32 -6.09 13.58
C MET A 1 -24.13 -5.00 12.54
N ARG A 2 -24.23 -3.76 12.95
CA ARG A 2 -24.06 -2.62 12.05
C ARG A 2 -22.68 -2.01 12.23
N LEU A 3 -21.92 -1.92 11.14
CA LEU A 3 -20.60 -1.31 11.19
C LEU A 3 -20.70 0.17 10.89
N SER A 4 -20.01 0.98 11.70
CA SER A 4 -19.88 2.40 11.44
C SER A 4 -18.94 2.63 10.26
N PRO A 5 -19.13 3.70 9.45
CA PRO A 5 -18.16 4.06 8.41
C PRO A 5 -16.75 4.29 8.94
N TYR A 6 -16.60 4.56 10.22
CA TYR A 6 -15.31 4.77 10.86
C TYR A 6 -14.82 3.56 11.63
N ASP A 7 -15.53 2.42 11.53
CA ASP A 7 -15.13 1.19 12.19
C ASP A 7 -13.83 0.68 11.59
N PRO A 8 -12.78 0.42 12.41
CA PRO A 8 -11.50 -0.07 11.90
C PRO A 8 -11.59 -1.36 11.09
N LEU A 9 -12.66 -2.16 11.30
CA LEU A 9 -12.83 -3.41 10.58
C LEU A 9 -13.27 -3.21 9.13
N LEU A 10 -13.74 -2.01 8.75
CA LEU A 10 -14.20 -1.76 7.38
C LEU A 10 -13.08 -1.79 6.36
N TYR A 11 -11.85 -1.46 6.73
CA TYR A 11 -10.75 -1.45 5.79
C TYR A 11 -10.17 -2.85 5.51
N LEU A 12 -10.36 -3.82 6.42
CA LEU A 12 -9.74 -5.14 6.29
C LEU A 12 -10.11 -5.88 5.00
N PRO A 13 -11.39 -5.94 4.58
CA PRO A 13 -11.72 -6.57 3.30
C PRO A 13 -11.06 -5.89 2.11
N TYR A 14 -10.97 -4.56 2.12
CA TYR A 14 -10.36 -3.81 1.02
C TYR A 14 -8.84 -4.01 0.99
N VAL A 15 -8.20 -4.11 2.16
CA VAL A 15 -6.78 -4.42 2.23
C VAL A 15 -6.49 -5.81 1.66
N GLY A 16 -7.28 -6.80 2.04
CA GLY A 16 -7.16 -8.16 1.50
C GLY A 16 -7.32 -8.20 -0.01
N LEU A 17 -8.33 -7.49 -0.54
CA LEU A 17 -8.53 -7.37 -1.97
C LEU A 17 -7.35 -6.68 -2.65
N ALA A 18 -6.82 -5.62 -2.04
CA ALA A 18 -5.69 -4.90 -2.59
C ALA A 18 -4.45 -5.79 -2.71
N TYR A 19 -4.16 -6.59 -1.69
CA TYR A 19 -3.06 -7.56 -1.75
C TYR A 19 -3.27 -8.57 -2.88
N THR A 20 -4.46 -9.14 -2.97
CA THR A 20 -4.80 -10.11 -4.01
C THR A 20 -4.62 -9.51 -5.39
N HIS A 21 -5.14 -8.32 -5.62
CA HIS A 21 -5.01 -7.64 -6.90
C HIS A 21 -3.57 -7.28 -7.22
N PHE A 22 -2.81 -6.82 -6.23
CA PHE A 22 -1.42 -6.44 -6.45
C PHE A 22 -0.60 -7.64 -6.95
N PHE A 23 -0.71 -8.78 -6.27
CA PHE A 23 0.06 -9.97 -6.63
C PHE A 23 -0.48 -10.69 -7.86
N SER A 24 -1.68 -10.31 -8.33
CA SER A 24 -2.24 -10.79 -9.60
C SER A 24 -1.95 -9.84 -10.77
N GLY A 25 -1.24 -8.74 -10.54
CA GLY A 25 -0.93 -7.75 -11.57
C GLY A 25 -2.09 -6.81 -11.90
N ARG A 26 -3.13 -6.79 -11.10
CA ARG A 26 -4.32 -5.95 -11.33
C ARG A 26 -4.17 -4.62 -10.58
N PHE A 27 -3.23 -3.81 -11.03
CA PHE A 27 -2.85 -2.60 -10.29
C PHE A 27 -3.95 -1.53 -10.25
N ALA A 28 -4.79 -1.44 -11.29
CA ALA A 28 -5.91 -0.50 -11.29
C ALA A 28 -6.91 -0.83 -10.19
N GLU A 29 -7.19 -2.12 -9.98
CA GLU A 29 -8.07 -2.56 -8.90
C GLU A 29 -7.47 -2.31 -7.52
N VAL A 30 -6.14 -2.35 -7.41
CA VAL A 30 -5.45 -1.97 -6.16
C VAL A 30 -5.78 -0.52 -5.80
N LEU A 31 -5.79 0.38 -6.79
CA LEU A 31 -6.11 1.79 -6.53
C LEU A 31 -7.53 1.95 -6.00
N SER A 32 -8.48 1.22 -6.57
CA SER A 32 -9.87 1.25 -6.10
C SER A 32 -9.98 0.73 -4.66
N ALA A 33 -9.40 -0.43 -4.39
CA ALA A 33 -9.47 -1.06 -3.06
C ALA A 33 -8.76 -0.22 -2.00
N THR A 34 -7.56 0.29 -2.29
CA THR A 34 -6.82 1.11 -1.34
C THR A 34 -7.49 2.46 -1.10
N GLY A 35 -8.12 3.03 -2.14
CA GLY A 35 -8.90 4.26 -1.99
C GLY A 35 -10.03 4.08 -0.98
N ARG A 36 -10.75 2.97 -1.05
CA ARG A 36 -11.83 2.66 -0.11
C ARG A 36 -11.29 2.39 1.30
N ALA A 37 -10.17 1.67 1.40
CA ALA A 37 -9.55 1.41 2.70
C ALA A 37 -9.10 2.71 3.36
N LEU A 38 -8.53 3.64 2.60
CA LEU A 38 -8.10 4.94 3.13
C LEU A 38 -9.27 5.84 3.52
N GLN A 39 -10.42 5.72 2.85
CA GLN A 39 -11.63 6.42 3.26
C GLN A 39 -12.12 5.92 4.62
N ALA A 40 -12.04 4.60 4.85
CA ALA A 40 -12.45 3.99 6.10
C ALA A 40 -11.45 4.24 7.22
N SER A 41 -10.15 4.25 6.89
CA SER A 41 -9.07 4.44 7.87
C SER A 41 -7.94 5.26 7.25
N PRO A 42 -8.06 6.61 7.24
CA PRO A 42 -7.11 7.48 6.51
C PRO A 42 -5.67 7.42 7.02
N ARG A 43 -5.46 6.99 8.25
CA ARG A 43 -4.13 6.98 8.85
C ARG A 43 -3.46 5.60 8.82
N PHE A 44 -4.10 4.63 8.20
CA PHE A 44 -3.53 3.28 8.13
C PHE A 44 -2.52 3.21 6.99
N SER A 45 -1.27 2.86 7.33
CA SER A 45 -0.17 2.90 6.36
C SER A 45 -0.18 1.76 5.35
N VAL A 46 -0.82 0.63 5.64
CA VAL A 46 -0.82 -0.53 4.72
C VAL A 46 -1.48 -0.19 3.38
N PRO A 47 -2.69 0.39 3.33
CA PRO A 47 -3.24 0.80 2.04
C PRO A 47 -2.37 1.84 1.33
N ALA A 48 -1.72 2.72 2.10
CA ALA A 48 -0.86 3.74 1.52
C ALA A 48 0.33 3.15 0.78
N PHE A 49 1.03 2.15 1.35
CA PHE A 49 2.17 1.56 0.65
C PHE A 49 1.73 0.69 -0.53
N LEU A 50 0.59 0.00 -0.43
CA LEU A 50 0.06 -0.78 -1.55
C LEU A 50 -0.31 0.14 -2.72
N ARG A 51 -0.94 1.28 -2.43
CA ARG A 51 -1.29 2.27 -3.44
C ARG A 51 -0.03 2.82 -4.11
N THR A 52 1.00 3.15 -3.32
CA THR A 52 2.27 3.63 -3.83
C THR A 52 2.90 2.61 -4.79
N ALA A 53 2.95 1.35 -4.38
CA ALA A 53 3.50 0.28 -5.21
C ALA A 53 2.71 0.09 -6.50
N ALA A 54 1.38 0.14 -6.44
CA ALA A 54 0.53 -0.01 -7.61
C ALA A 54 0.73 1.14 -8.59
N LEU A 55 0.81 2.38 -8.11
CA LEU A 55 1.04 3.54 -8.97
C LEU A 55 2.39 3.45 -9.67
N ALA A 56 3.44 3.03 -8.96
CA ALA A 56 4.75 2.82 -9.56
C ALA A 56 4.72 1.72 -10.63
N SER A 57 3.99 0.64 -10.37
CA SER A 57 3.85 -0.47 -11.32
C SER A 57 3.07 -0.07 -12.57
N LEU A 58 2.17 0.90 -12.45
CA LEU A 58 1.43 1.46 -13.59
C LEU A 58 2.22 2.57 -14.31
N GLU A 59 3.45 2.84 -13.86
CA GLU A 59 4.30 3.90 -14.40
C GLU A 59 3.70 5.30 -14.24
N ARG A 60 2.80 5.47 -13.28
CA ARG A 60 2.22 6.76 -12.91
C ARG A 60 3.14 7.44 -11.89
N ASN A 61 4.32 7.82 -12.36
CA ASN A 61 5.44 8.18 -11.49
C ASN A 61 5.19 9.41 -10.60
N ALA A 62 4.53 10.44 -11.14
CA ALA A 62 4.23 11.65 -10.33
C ALA A 62 3.27 11.32 -9.19
N GLU A 63 2.24 10.51 -9.48
CA GLU A 63 1.28 10.09 -8.47
C GLU A 63 1.91 9.12 -7.46
N ALA A 64 2.79 8.23 -7.94
CA ALA A 64 3.52 7.33 -7.06
C ALA A 64 4.40 8.10 -6.08
N ALA A 65 5.11 9.13 -6.54
CA ALA A 65 5.92 9.98 -5.69
C ALA A 65 5.07 10.72 -4.65
N ALA A 66 3.91 11.23 -5.05
CA ALA A 66 2.99 11.90 -4.13
C ALA A 66 2.46 10.93 -3.07
N SER A 67 2.12 9.70 -3.50
CA SER A 67 1.65 8.65 -2.59
C SER A 67 2.75 8.23 -1.61
N ALA A 68 4.00 8.15 -2.08
CA ALA A 68 5.15 7.84 -1.21
C ALA A 68 5.33 8.92 -0.14
N ARG A 69 5.19 10.19 -0.50
CA ARG A 69 5.25 11.28 0.48
C ARG A 69 4.14 11.17 1.52
N HIS A 70 2.93 10.84 1.09
CA HIS A 70 1.81 10.62 2.00
C HIS A 70 2.10 9.46 2.96
N LEU A 71 2.63 8.36 2.45
CA LEU A 71 3.03 7.21 3.27
C LEU A 71 4.03 7.64 4.36
N LEU A 72 5.03 8.42 3.98
CA LEU A 72 6.05 8.88 4.92
C LEU A 72 5.51 9.90 5.93
N GLU A 73 4.45 10.64 5.59
CA GLU A 73 3.74 11.49 6.55
C GLU A 73 2.99 10.65 7.58
N LEU A 74 2.37 9.54 7.14
CA LEU A 74 1.66 8.63 8.03
C LEU A 74 2.60 7.85 8.93
N GLN A 75 3.74 7.45 8.38
CA GLN A 75 4.72 6.62 9.09
C GLN A 75 6.13 7.08 8.71
N PRO A 76 6.65 8.12 9.42
CA PRO A 76 7.95 8.71 9.07
C PRO A 76 9.12 7.74 9.08
N GLY A 77 9.03 6.69 9.89
CA GLY A 77 10.08 5.66 9.97
C GLY A 77 9.95 4.55 8.93
N PHE A 78 8.97 4.64 8.01
CA PHE A 78 8.76 3.57 7.03
C PHE A 78 9.94 3.48 6.06
N THR A 79 10.47 2.26 5.90
CA THR A 79 11.51 1.97 4.94
C THR A 79 11.22 0.63 4.27
N ILE A 80 11.81 0.42 3.09
CA ILE A 80 11.69 -0.87 2.40
C ILE A 80 12.29 -1.98 3.27
N ALA A 81 13.41 -1.71 3.95
CA ALA A 81 14.02 -2.69 4.85
C ALA A 81 13.07 -3.09 5.97
N SER A 82 12.34 -2.14 6.57
CA SER A 82 11.39 -2.47 7.63
C SER A 82 10.26 -3.35 7.13
N LEU A 83 9.79 -3.13 5.90
CA LEU A 83 8.77 -3.96 5.28
C LEU A 83 9.28 -5.40 5.05
N VAL A 84 10.48 -5.53 4.51
CA VAL A 84 11.09 -6.84 4.26
C VAL A 84 11.32 -7.59 5.57
N GLU A 85 11.80 -6.91 6.61
CA GLU A 85 12.04 -7.50 7.93
C GLU A 85 10.75 -7.95 8.61
N SER A 86 9.61 -7.39 8.23
CA SER A 86 8.32 -7.76 8.83
C SER A 86 7.91 -9.18 8.49
N ASN A 87 8.40 -9.74 7.39
CA ASN A 87 8.10 -11.11 6.94
C ASN A 87 6.61 -11.45 6.89
N PHE A 88 5.77 -10.44 6.58
CA PHE A 88 4.32 -10.66 6.60
C PHE A 88 3.81 -11.52 5.43
N THR A 89 4.65 -11.74 4.42
CA THR A 89 4.31 -12.57 3.26
C THR A 89 5.57 -13.23 2.71
N ALA A 90 5.42 -14.03 1.65
CA ALA A 90 6.54 -14.76 1.04
C ALA A 90 7.62 -13.80 0.52
N PRO A 91 8.92 -14.22 0.56
CA PRO A 91 10.01 -13.37 0.11
C PRO A 91 9.86 -12.84 -1.32
N ALA A 92 9.33 -13.66 -2.23
CA ALA A 92 9.11 -13.24 -3.62
C ALA A 92 8.11 -12.08 -3.71
N ARG A 93 7.07 -12.11 -2.87
CA ARG A 93 6.07 -11.03 -2.83
C ARG A 93 6.65 -9.77 -2.20
N LEU A 94 7.45 -9.92 -1.15
CA LEU A 94 8.16 -8.79 -0.56
C LEU A 94 9.09 -8.12 -1.57
N ALA A 95 9.77 -8.91 -2.40
CA ALA A 95 10.65 -8.38 -3.45
C ALA A 95 9.86 -7.56 -4.47
N MET A 96 8.67 -8.01 -4.87
CA MET A 96 7.81 -7.23 -5.77
C MET A 96 7.44 -5.87 -5.18
N LEU A 97 7.02 -5.88 -3.91
CA LEU A 97 6.67 -4.64 -3.22
C LEU A 97 7.88 -3.72 -3.07
N ALA A 98 9.02 -4.28 -2.68
CA ALA A 98 10.26 -3.53 -2.48
C ALA A 98 10.70 -2.83 -3.77
N GLU A 99 10.65 -3.53 -4.89
CA GLU A 99 11.01 -2.95 -6.19
C GLU A 99 10.09 -1.80 -6.56
N ALA A 100 8.78 -2.01 -6.44
CA ALA A 100 7.80 -0.98 -6.79
C ALA A 100 7.93 0.25 -5.87
N LEU A 101 8.08 0.04 -4.57
CA LEU A 101 8.25 1.13 -3.62
C LEU A 101 9.54 1.90 -3.86
N GLY A 102 10.62 1.21 -4.23
CA GLY A 102 11.89 1.86 -4.57
C GLY A 102 11.74 2.78 -5.78
N ARG A 103 10.99 2.35 -6.79
CA ARG A 103 10.72 3.18 -7.97
C ARG A 103 9.91 4.42 -7.62
N ALA A 104 9.08 4.36 -6.60
CA ALA A 104 8.29 5.50 -6.15
C ALA A 104 9.10 6.48 -5.28
N GLY A 105 10.29 6.10 -4.85
CA GLY A 105 11.15 6.95 -4.04
C GLY A 105 11.07 6.68 -2.55
N VAL A 106 10.50 5.56 -2.13
CA VAL A 106 10.48 5.17 -0.71
C VAL A 106 11.91 4.81 -0.28
N PRO A 107 12.39 5.33 0.87
CA PRO A 107 13.76 5.02 1.35
C PRO A 107 13.95 3.53 1.58
N GLU A 108 15.11 3.03 1.23
CA GLU A 108 15.44 1.63 1.45
C GLU A 108 15.74 1.34 2.92
N ARG A 109 16.34 2.30 3.61
CA ARG A 109 16.69 2.19 5.03
C ARG A 109 16.38 3.46 5.79
#